data_3e26b7a567bc024ada50fb1a0813a1ad
#
_entry.id   3e26b7a567bc024ada50fb1a0813a1ad
#
_cell.length_a   1.000
_cell.length_b   1.000
_cell.length_c   1.000
_cell.angle_alpha   90.00
_cell.angle_beta   90.00
_cell.angle_gamma   90.00
#
_symmetry.space_group_name_H-M   'P 1'
#
loop_
_entity.id
_entity.type
_entity.pdbx_description
1 polymer ?
#
loop_
_entity_poly.entity_id
_entity_poly.type
_entity_poly.pdbx_seq_one_letter_code
_entity_poly.pdbx_strand_id
1 'polypeptide(L)'
;MRFGVEFGASVPQAQRITDRANVQSYAARLSRVTWHPISVSGAKANFHVLFMGEDDRAQMLTRVQQIVPNINPASMQILRDIPQSIHCLVIAFSATGNSSDYRESIALIRAEHPELLRKSCIHEELAQGLGLANDSPRARPSIFNDDDEFSLLTTHDEMLLRILYDPRLRPGMSLRQAHPIIRQIAEELTGGRS
;
A
#
# COMPACT_ATOMS: atom_id res chain seq x y z
N MET A 1 -9.07 -7.90 -3.23
CA MET A 1 -7.61 -7.84 -2.97
C MET A 1 -7.21 -8.94 -2.01
N ARG A 2 -6.07 -9.59 -2.21
CA ARG A 2 -5.59 -10.69 -1.34
C ARG A 2 -4.14 -10.40 -0.94
N PHE A 3 -3.94 -10.10 0.35
CA PHE A 3 -2.61 -9.80 0.90
C PHE A 3 -1.88 -11.10 1.25
N GLY A 4 -0.70 -11.31 0.68
CA GLY A 4 0.25 -12.35 1.08
C GLY A 4 1.33 -11.75 1.96
N VAL A 5 1.49 -12.24 3.19
CA VAL A 5 2.49 -11.72 4.14
C VAL A 5 3.66 -12.69 4.22
N GLU A 6 4.83 -12.21 3.88
CA GLU A 6 6.08 -12.97 3.82
C GLU A 6 7.17 -12.29 4.65
N PHE A 7 8.11 -13.09 5.17
CA PHE A 7 9.17 -12.60 6.04
C PHE A 7 10.51 -13.14 5.57
N GLY A 8 11.52 -12.31 5.64
CA GLY A 8 12.90 -12.69 5.45
C GLY A 8 13.39 -13.70 6.49
N ALA A 9 14.45 -14.41 6.17
CA ALA A 9 15.02 -15.40 7.08
C ALA A 9 15.50 -14.76 8.39
N SER A 10 15.99 -13.52 8.33
CA SER A 10 16.52 -12.79 9.49
C SER A 10 15.45 -12.36 10.49
N VAL A 11 14.16 -12.32 10.09
CA VAL A 11 13.08 -11.77 10.93
C VAL A 11 12.71 -12.70 12.08
N PRO A 12 12.78 -12.25 13.35
CA PRO A 12 12.47 -13.09 14.52
C PRO A 12 11.02 -13.57 14.53
N GLN A 13 10.77 -14.77 15.07
CA GLN A 13 9.43 -15.36 15.09
C GLN A 13 8.40 -14.52 15.85
N ALA A 14 8.77 -13.91 16.97
CA ALA A 14 7.87 -13.03 17.72
C ALA A 14 7.42 -11.83 16.89
N GLN A 15 8.35 -11.21 16.15
CA GLN A 15 8.06 -10.12 15.24
C GLN A 15 7.13 -10.55 14.09
N ARG A 16 7.36 -11.72 13.49
CA ARG A 16 6.48 -12.28 12.44
C ARG A 16 5.02 -12.39 12.91
N ILE A 17 4.82 -12.81 14.16
CA ILE A 17 3.47 -12.92 14.75
C ILE A 17 2.83 -11.54 14.87
N THR A 18 3.54 -10.57 15.44
CA THR A 18 3.06 -9.20 15.65
C THR A 18 2.75 -8.51 14.31
N ASP A 19 3.67 -8.53 13.37
CA ASP A 19 3.52 -7.83 12.09
C ASP A 19 2.41 -8.48 11.24
N ARG A 20 2.28 -9.80 11.26
CA ARG A 20 1.16 -10.50 10.62
C ARG A 20 -0.19 -10.10 11.20
N ALA A 21 -0.29 -10.00 12.54
CA ALA A 21 -1.50 -9.55 13.21
C ALA A 21 -1.85 -8.09 12.87
N ASN A 22 -0.84 -7.21 12.79
CA ASN A 22 -1.02 -5.82 12.35
C ASN A 22 -1.57 -5.75 10.93
N VAL A 23 -1.01 -6.51 9.98
CA VAL A 23 -1.52 -6.58 8.59
C VAL A 23 -2.94 -7.12 8.55
N GLN A 24 -3.26 -8.17 9.32
CA GLN A 24 -4.62 -8.75 9.37
C GLN A 24 -5.65 -7.74 9.89
N SER A 25 -5.33 -7.06 10.99
CA SER A 25 -6.20 -6.03 11.58
C SER A 25 -6.43 -4.88 10.62
N TYR A 26 -5.35 -4.43 9.96
CA TYR A 26 -5.43 -3.33 9.01
C TYR A 26 -6.17 -3.70 7.72
N ALA A 27 -5.96 -4.89 7.19
CA ALA A 27 -6.72 -5.41 6.04
C ALA A 27 -8.23 -5.43 6.31
N ALA A 28 -8.64 -5.85 7.52
CA ALA A 28 -10.03 -5.82 7.94
C ALA A 28 -10.58 -4.37 8.03
N ARG A 29 -9.78 -3.41 8.51
CA ARG A 29 -10.12 -1.98 8.52
C ARG A 29 -10.29 -1.44 7.11
N LEU A 30 -9.31 -1.67 6.22
CA LEU A 30 -9.36 -1.24 4.83
C LEU A 30 -10.57 -1.82 4.09
N SER A 31 -10.89 -3.10 4.31
CA SER A 31 -12.07 -3.73 3.70
C SER A 31 -13.38 -3.06 4.13
N ARG A 32 -13.51 -2.68 5.41
CA ARG A 32 -14.70 -1.93 5.90
C ARG A 32 -14.77 -0.52 5.33
N VAL A 33 -13.62 0.16 5.24
CA VAL A 33 -13.55 1.54 4.76
C VAL A 33 -13.88 1.64 3.27
N THR A 34 -13.30 0.75 2.46
CA THR A 34 -13.43 0.78 0.99
C THR A 34 -14.65 0.01 0.46
N TRP A 35 -15.27 -0.81 1.30
CA TRP A 35 -16.31 -1.78 0.91
C TRP A 35 -15.82 -2.79 -0.15
N HIS A 36 -14.52 -2.79 -0.39
CA HIS A 36 -13.86 -3.74 -1.28
C HIS A 36 -13.41 -4.98 -0.49
N PRO A 37 -13.64 -6.20 -0.98
CA PRO A 37 -13.22 -7.41 -0.27
C PRO A 37 -11.69 -7.50 -0.22
N ILE A 38 -11.14 -7.37 1.00
CA ILE A 38 -9.70 -7.50 1.27
C ILE A 38 -9.53 -8.63 2.29
N SER A 39 -8.65 -9.58 1.99
CA SER A 39 -8.34 -10.69 2.87
C SER A 39 -6.83 -10.93 2.95
N VAL A 40 -6.37 -11.51 4.06
CA VAL A 40 -4.98 -12.00 4.19
C VAL A 40 -4.97 -13.49 3.88
N SER A 41 -4.30 -13.88 2.80
CA SER A 41 -4.21 -15.27 2.34
C SER A 41 -2.90 -15.52 1.63
N GLY A 42 -2.20 -16.58 2.00
CA GLY A 42 -0.97 -16.98 1.30
C GLY A 42 -1.22 -17.59 -0.08
N ALA A 43 -2.43 -18.11 -0.33
CA ALA A 43 -2.78 -18.69 -1.62
C ALA A 43 -3.34 -17.62 -2.56
N LYS A 44 -2.76 -17.50 -3.77
CA LYS A 44 -3.22 -16.58 -4.82
C LYS A 44 -3.22 -15.10 -4.37
N ALA A 45 -2.23 -14.70 -3.56
CA ALA A 45 -2.03 -13.29 -3.25
C ALA A 45 -1.81 -12.49 -4.54
N ASN A 46 -2.33 -11.26 -4.57
CA ASN A 46 -2.08 -10.27 -5.61
C ASN A 46 -1.61 -8.92 -5.04
N PHE A 47 -1.38 -8.91 -3.72
CA PHE A 47 -0.68 -7.85 -3.02
C PHE A 47 0.28 -8.52 -2.02
N HIS A 48 1.57 -8.38 -2.22
CA HIS A 48 2.61 -9.04 -1.44
C HIS A 48 3.21 -8.05 -0.43
N VAL A 49 3.12 -8.37 0.85
CA VAL A 49 3.69 -7.58 1.94
C VAL A 49 4.95 -8.31 2.42
N LEU A 50 6.10 -7.79 2.05
CA LEU A 50 7.40 -8.39 2.31
C LEU A 50 8.11 -7.66 3.46
N PHE A 51 8.23 -8.33 4.61
CA PHE A 51 9.07 -7.85 5.72
C PHE A 51 10.47 -8.43 5.55
N MET A 52 11.42 -7.59 5.15
CA MET A 52 12.80 -8.03 4.82
C MET A 52 13.80 -7.13 5.54
N GLY A 53 14.76 -7.76 6.22
CA GLY A 53 15.92 -7.06 6.76
C GLY A 53 16.99 -6.79 5.70
N GLU A 54 18.02 -6.04 6.05
CA GLU A 54 19.15 -5.78 5.14
C GLU A 54 19.84 -7.09 4.73
N ASP A 55 19.94 -8.06 5.65
CA ASP A 55 20.53 -9.39 5.39
C ASP A 55 19.68 -10.25 4.45
N ASP A 56 18.39 -9.92 4.29
CA ASP A 56 17.47 -10.65 3.41
C ASP A 56 17.43 -10.10 1.98
N ARG A 57 18.25 -9.12 1.62
CA ARG A 57 18.22 -8.42 0.32
C ARG A 57 18.24 -9.37 -0.87
N ALA A 58 19.10 -10.38 -0.85
CA ALA A 58 19.17 -11.37 -1.93
C ALA A 58 17.88 -12.22 -2.03
N GLN A 59 17.32 -12.62 -0.89
CA GLN A 59 16.04 -13.32 -0.81
C GLN A 59 14.91 -12.45 -1.36
N MET A 60 14.86 -11.18 -0.97
CA MET A 60 13.88 -10.20 -1.43
C MET A 60 13.90 -10.06 -2.96
N LEU A 61 15.06 -9.83 -3.57
CA LEU A 61 15.21 -9.68 -5.03
C LEU A 61 14.75 -10.94 -5.77
N THR A 62 15.13 -12.12 -5.28
CA THR A 62 14.69 -13.41 -5.84
C THR A 62 13.16 -13.52 -5.76
N ARG A 63 12.58 -13.16 -4.62
CA ARG A 63 11.12 -13.24 -4.42
C ARG A 63 10.35 -12.28 -5.31
N VAL A 64 10.82 -11.04 -5.44
CA VAL A 64 10.21 -10.06 -6.35
C VAL A 64 10.20 -10.57 -7.79
N GLN A 65 11.28 -11.17 -8.25
CA GLN A 65 11.35 -11.74 -9.61
C GLN A 65 10.41 -12.93 -9.81
N GLN A 66 10.13 -13.71 -8.76
CA GLN A 66 9.13 -14.77 -8.81
C GLN A 66 7.69 -14.23 -8.90
N ILE A 67 7.40 -13.13 -8.18
CA ILE A 67 6.09 -12.48 -8.20
C ILE A 67 5.85 -11.79 -9.56
N VAL A 68 6.88 -11.09 -10.07
CA VAL A 68 6.84 -10.33 -11.31
C VAL A 68 7.96 -10.79 -12.24
N PRO A 69 7.80 -11.94 -12.96
CA PRO A 69 8.86 -12.53 -13.78
C PRO A 69 9.41 -11.58 -14.85
N ASN A 70 8.58 -10.68 -15.37
CA ASN A 70 8.92 -9.71 -16.42
C ASN A 70 9.15 -8.29 -15.85
N ILE A 71 9.55 -8.17 -14.58
CA ILE A 71 9.89 -6.88 -14.00
C ILE A 71 11.00 -6.20 -14.84
N ASN A 72 10.81 -4.93 -15.15
CA ASN A 72 11.80 -4.21 -15.97
C ASN A 72 13.12 -4.01 -15.19
N PRO A 73 14.27 -3.94 -15.91
CA PRO A 73 15.57 -3.81 -15.28
C PRO A 73 15.72 -2.56 -14.39
N ALA A 74 15.08 -1.44 -14.75
CA ALA A 74 15.15 -0.21 -13.95
C ALA A 74 14.46 -0.37 -12.59
N SER A 75 13.26 -0.99 -12.57
CA SER A 75 12.58 -1.30 -11.29
C SER A 75 13.37 -2.28 -10.43
N MET A 76 14.01 -3.29 -11.04
CA MET A 76 14.90 -4.20 -10.30
C MET A 76 16.13 -3.49 -9.76
N GLN A 77 16.68 -2.51 -10.50
CA GLN A 77 17.82 -1.73 -10.01
C GLN A 77 17.44 -0.85 -8.81
N ILE A 78 16.27 -0.20 -8.85
CA ILE A 78 15.73 0.55 -7.70
C ILE A 78 15.66 -0.34 -6.46
N LEU A 79 15.08 -1.55 -6.59
CA LEU A 79 14.96 -2.50 -5.48
C LEU A 79 16.32 -3.00 -4.97
N ARG A 80 17.32 -3.12 -5.86
CA ARG A 80 18.68 -3.52 -5.51
C ARG A 80 19.40 -2.44 -4.72
N ASP A 81 19.15 -1.17 -5.05
CA ASP A 81 19.88 -0.01 -4.53
C ASP A 81 19.05 0.85 -3.56
N ILE A 82 17.99 0.26 -2.94
CA ILE A 82 17.15 1.01 -1.97
C ILE A 82 18.04 1.60 -0.87
N PRO A 83 18.08 2.94 -0.73
CA PRO A 83 18.82 3.59 0.34
C PRO A 83 18.28 3.21 1.73
N GLN A 84 19.15 3.25 2.74
CA GLN A 84 18.72 2.98 4.12
C GLN A 84 17.74 4.01 4.66
N SER A 85 17.70 5.21 4.10
CA SER A 85 16.72 6.26 4.42
C SER A 85 15.30 5.94 3.95
N ILE A 86 15.13 5.00 3.04
CA ILE A 86 13.80 4.51 2.63
C ILE A 86 13.39 3.40 3.59
N HIS A 87 12.40 3.68 4.42
CA HIS A 87 11.90 2.77 5.45
C HIS A 87 10.98 1.69 4.89
N CYS A 88 10.18 2.06 3.93
CA CYS A 88 9.26 1.20 3.19
C CYS A 88 8.95 1.79 1.81
N LEU A 89 8.38 0.99 0.95
CA LEU A 89 7.87 1.44 -0.34
C LEU A 89 6.85 0.44 -0.89
N VAL A 90 5.93 0.89 -1.73
CA VAL A 90 5.07 0.03 -2.53
C VAL A 90 5.30 0.25 -4.02
N ILE A 91 5.31 -0.84 -4.76
CA ILE A 91 5.33 -0.82 -6.23
C ILE A 91 4.11 -1.60 -6.72
N ALA A 92 3.32 -0.98 -7.58
CA ALA A 92 2.20 -1.62 -8.24
C ALA A 92 2.52 -1.89 -9.72
N PHE A 93 2.10 -3.04 -10.20
CA PHE A 93 2.33 -3.51 -11.56
C PHE A 93 0.99 -3.71 -12.26
N SER A 94 0.83 -3.08 -13.41
CA SER A 94 -0.33 -3.28 -14.28
C SER A 94 -0.15 -4.50 -15.20
N ALA A 95 -1.27 -5.04 -15.70
CA ALA A 95 -1.25 -6.19 -16.62
C ALA A 95 -0.58 -5.87 -17.96
N THR A 96 -0.75 -4.63 -18.42
CA THR A 96 -0.10 -4.08 -19.62
C THR A 96 0.34 -2.65 -19.31
N GLY A 97 1.38 -2.15 -19.96
CA GLY A 97 1.95 -0.82 -19.71
C GLY A 97 0.95 0.36 -19.84
N ASN A 98 -0.21 0.13 -20.45
CA ASN A 98 -1.29 1.12 -20.62
C ASN A 98 -2.54 0.82 -19.81
N SER A 99 -2.51 -0.19 -18.93
CA SER A 99 -3.65 -0.51 -18.05
C SER A 99 -3.65 0.40 -16.83
N SER A 100 -4.83 0.90 -16.47
CA SER A 100 -5.05 1.65 -15.23
C SER A 100 -5.38 0.72 -14.04
N ASP A 101 -5.35 -0.59 -14.26
CA ASP A 101 -5.66 -1.59 -13.25
C ASP A 101 -4.37 -2.23 -12.71
N TYR A 102 -4.22 -2.29 -11.40
CA TYR A 102 -3.13 -3.02 -10.77
C TYR A 102 -3.42 -4.52 -10.79
N ARG A 103 -2.45 -5.30 -11.27
CA ARG A 103 -2.49 -6.77 -11.28
C ARG A 103 -1.79 -7.35 -10.05
N GLU A 104 -0.60 -6.85 -9.77
CA GLU A 104 0.23 -7.24 -8.63
C GLU A 104 0.72 -5.98 -7.92
N SER A 105 0.82 -6.01 -6.60
CA SER A 105 1.47 -4.97 -5.81
C SER A 105 2.44 -5.62 -4.82
N ILE A 106 3.57 -4.97 -4.59
CA ILE A 106 4.58 -5.40 -3.62
C ILE A 106 4.86 -4.24 -2.69
N ALA A 107 4.49 -4.38 -1.41
CA ALA A 107 4.95 -3.52 -0.34
C ALA A 107 6.18 -4.14 0.31
N LEU A 108 7.26 -3.41 0.35
CA LEU A 108 8.49 -3.78 1.04
C LEU A 108 8.61 -2.97 2.32
N ILE A 109 8.72 -3.63 3.45
CA ILE A 109 8.86 -3.03 4.78
C ILE A 109 10.16 -3.54 5.39
N ARG A 110 11.03 -2.62 5.82
CA ARG A 110 12.28 -2.98 6.48
C ARG A 110 12.01 -3.57 7.87
N ALA A 111 12.40 -4.82 8.05
CA ALA A 111 12.10 -5.59 9.26
C ALA A 111 12.92 -5.13 10.48
N GLU A 112 14.06 -4.49 10.29
CA GLU A 112 14.93 -3.98 11.35
C GLU A 112 14.39 -2.75 12.09
N HIS A 113 13.36 -2.11 11.56
CA HIS A 113 12.79 -0.91 12.19
C HIS A 113 12.00 -1.22 13.46
N PRO A 114 11.85 -0.23 14.39
CA PRO A 114 10.97 -0.34 15.53
C PRO A 114 9.53 -0.64 15.14
N GLU A 115 8.78 -1.29 16.03
CA GLU A 115 7.40 -1.75 15.78
C GLU A 115 6.47 -0.64 15.28
N LEU A 116 6.54 0.55 15.90
CA LEU A 116 5.69 1.67 15.48
C LEU A 116 5.97 2.09 14.04
N LEU A 117 7.24 2.16 13.65
CA LEU A 117 7.61 2.54 12.27
C LEU A 117 7.19 1.48 11.27
N ARG A 118 7.37 0.18 11.59
CA ARG A 118 6.85 -0.89 10.73
C ARG A 118 5.32 -0.85 10.61
N LYS A 119 4.62 -0.48 11.70
CA LYS A 119 3.16 -0.30 11.68
C LYS A 119 2.75 0.91 10.85
N SER A 120 3.49 2.01 10.91
CA SER A 120 3.33 3.17 10.02
C SER A 120 3.44 2.73 8.56
N CYS A 121 4.52 2.06 8.20
CA CYS A 121 4.74 1.48 6.88
C CYS A 121 3.58 0.56 6.41
N ILE A 122 3.04 -0.29 7.31
CA ILE A 122 1.88 -1.11 6.97
C ILE A 122 0.70 -0.22 6.58
N HIS A 123 0.42 0.85 7.35
CA HIS A 123 -0.71 1.73 7.10
C HIS A 123 -0.54 2.50 5.79
N GLU A 124 0.64 3.03 5.56
CA GLU A 124 0.96 3.84 4.40
C GLU A 124 0.99 3.00 3.12
N GLU A 125 1.88 2.01 3.05
CA GLU A 125 2.14 1.26 1.83
C GLU A 125 0.94 0.42 1.37
N LEU A 126 0.16 -0.13 2.32
CA LEU A 126 -1.01 -0.89 1.93
C LEU A 126 -2.14 0.02 1.41
N ALA A 127 -2.29 1.22 1.94
CA ALA A 127 -3.27 2.17 1.44
C ALA A 127 -2.84 2.80 0.10
N GLN A 128 -1.55 3.16 -0.04
CA GLN A 128 -1.01 3.62 -1.32
C GLN A 128 -1.14 2.55 -2.42
N GLY A 129 -0.83 1.32 -2.09
CA GLY A 129 -0.97 0.18 -3.00
C GLY A 129 -2.42 -0.18 -3.38
N LEU A 130 -3.41 0.36 -2.68
CA LEU A 130 -4.81 0.33 -3.09
C LEU A 130 -5.15 1.39 -4.15
N GLY A 131 -4.25 2.34 -4.44
CA GLY A 131 -4.41 3.32 -5.51
C GLY A 131 -4.21 4.79 -5.11
N LEU A 132 -3.93 5.10 -3.83
CA LEU A 132 -3.52 6.45 -3.38
C LEU A 132 -1.99 6.59 -3.49
N ALA A 133 -1.46 6.45 -4.70
CA ALA A 133 -0.05 6.22 -4.96
C ALA A 133 0.88 7.43 -4.77
N ASN A 134 0.36 8.62 -4.45
CA ASN A 134 1.17 9.84 -4.35
C ASN A 134 0.91 10.58 -3.07
N ASP A 135 1.99 11.08 -2.48
CA ASP A 135 1.92 11.98 -1.35
C ASP A 135 1.65 13.42 -1.78
N SER A 136 1.12 14.20 -0.86
CA SER A 136 0.84 15.60 -1.09
C SER A 136 1.00 16.41 0.19
N PRO A 137 1.84 17.45 0.20
CA PRO A 137 2.02 18.31 1.37
C PRO A 137 0.74 19.09 1.75
N ARG A 138 -0.29 19.04 0.90
CA ARG A 138 -1.61 19.63 1.14
C ARG A 138 -2.60 18.66 1.79
N ALA A 139 -2.31 17.37 1.82
CA ALA A 139 -3.16 16.37 2.48
C ALA A 139 -2.95 16.46 4.01
N ARG A 140 -3.91 17.07 4.72
CA ARG A 140 -3.86 17.23 6.19
C ARG A 140 -5.26 17.13 6.79
N PRO A 141 -5.41 16.38 7.93
CA PRO A 141 -4.43 15.46 8.54
C PRO A 141 -4.32 14.16 7.72
N SER A 142 -3.14 13.72 7.38
CA SER A 142 -2.94 12.55 6.50
C SER A 142 -1.59 11.89 6.72
N ILE A 143 -1.53 10.56 6.56
CA ILE A 143 -0.26 9.83 6.46
C ILE A 143 0.42 10.01 5.10
N PHE A 144 -0.26 10.62 4.12
CA PHE A 144 0.22 10.82 2.75
C PHE A 144 0.77 12.23 2.50
N ASN A 145 1.39 12.86 3.49
CA ASN A 145 1.92 14.23 3.34
C ASN A 145 3.43 14.38 3.50
N ASP A 146 4.19 13.29 3.67
CA ASP A 146 5.65 13.27 3.80
C ASP A 146 6.25 14.00 5.03
N ASP A 147 5.45 14.38 6.02
CA ASP A 147 5.97 15.15 7.17
C ASP A 147 6.01 14.37 8.50
N ASP A 148 5.73 13.07 8.46
CA ASP A 148 5.71 12.16 9.61
C ASP A 148 4.82 12.61 10.79
N GLU A 149 3.90 13.57 10.57
CA GLU A 149 3.00 14.07 11.61
C GLU A 149 2.03 12.97 12.09
N PHE A 150 1.63 12.10 11.18
CA PHE A 150 0.72 10.97 11.47
C PHE A 150 1.36 9.64 11.09
N SER A 151 1.51 8.77 12.08
CA SER A 151 2.04 7.41 11.86
C SER A 151 0.98 6.39 11.43
N LEU A 152 -0.31 6.70 11.57
CA LEU A 152 -1.40 5.76 11.29
C LEU A 152 -2.50 6.43 10.48
N LEU A 153 -3.19 5.64 9.66
CA LEU A 153 -4.31 6.07 8.83
C LEU A 153 -5.30 6.94 9.61
N THR A 154 -5.53 8.16 9.15
CA THR A 154 -6.43 9.13 9.76
C THR A 154 -7.87 8.97 9.25
N THR A 155 -8.81 9.68 9.85
CA THR A 155 -10.19 9.73 9.34
C THR A 155 -10.26 10.42 7.97
N HIS A 156 -9.39 11.39 7.71
CA HIS A 156 -9.28 12.04 6.41
C HIS A 156 -8.83 11.03 5.34
N ASP A 157 -7.83 10.20 5.65
CA ASP A 157 -7.36 9.16 4.73
C ASP A 157 -8.43 8.10 4.45
N GLU A 158 -9.24 7.75 5.46
CA GLU A 158 -10.39 6.88 5.25
C GLU A 158 -11.42 7.48 4.28
N MET A 159 -11.65 8.80 4.33
CA MET A 159 -12.52 9.47 3.37
C MET A 159 -11.92 9.44 1.96
N LEU A 160 -10.62 9.65 1.81
CA LEU A 160 -9.93 9.53 0.52
C LEU A 160 -10.08 8.11 -0.07
N LEU A 161 -9.91 7.07 0.76
CA LEU A 161 -10.11 5.69 0.34
C LEU A 161 -11.58 5.39 -0.03
N ARG A 162 -12.56 5.93 0.70
CA ARG A 162 -13.98 5.82 0.36
C ARG A 162 -14.30 6.48 -0.99
N ILE A 163 -13.74 7.65 -1.24
CA ILE A 163 -13.87 8.33 -2.53
C ILE A 163 -13.29 7.47 -3.65
N LEU A 164 -12.04 7.00 -3.47
CA LEU A 164 -11.35 6.19 -4.48
C LEU A 164 -12.12 4.93 -4.87
N TYR A 165 -12.76 4.27 -3.90
CA TYR A 165 -13.49 3.02 -4.10
C TYR A 165 -14.99 3.20 -4.34
N ASP A 166 -15.47 4.42 -4.49
CA ASP A 166 -16.88 4.66 -4.82
C ASP A 166 -17.19 4.11 -6.23
N PRO A 167 -18.28 3.34 -6.39
CA PRO A 167 -18.61 2.69 -7.66
C PRO A 167 -18.89 3.65 -8.84
N ARG A 168 -19.05 4.94 -8.57
CA ARG A 168 -19.17 5.98 -9.60
C ARG A 168 -17.83 6.28 -10.27
N LEU A 169 -16.70 6.01 -9.60
CA LEU A 169 -15.35 6.15 -10.16
C LEU A 169 -14.89 4.84 -10.80
N ARG A 170 -14.14 4.94 -11.89
CA ARG A 170 -13.60 3.78 -12.60
C ARG A 170 -12.16 4.04 -13.02
N PRO A 171 -11.29 3.02 -13.00
CA PRO A 171 -9.95 3.12 -13.56
C PRO A 171 -9.98 3.68 -14.99
N GLY A 172 -9.00 4.52 -15.32
CA GLY A 172 -8.89 5.15 -16.63
C GLY A 172 -9.75 6.39 -16.87
N MET A 173 -10.57 6.82 -15.90
CA MET A 173 -11.24 8.13 -16.00
C MET A 173 -10.22 9.26 -16.04
N SER A 174 -10.44 10.21 -16.94
CA SER A 174 -9.70 11.47 -16.94
C SER A 174 -10.07 12.34 -15.73
N LEU A 175 -9.18 13.23 -15.30
CA LEU A 175 -9.47 14.18 -14.23
C LEU A 175 -10.77 14.98 -14.50
N ARG A 176 -11.02 15.37 -15.73
CA ARG A 176 -12.24 16.10 -16.12
C ARG A 176 -13.52 15.30 -15.87
N GLN A 177 -13.47 13.97 -16.05
CA GLN A 177 -14.60 13.09 -15.80
C GLN A 177 -14.75 12.78 -14.30
N ALA A 178 -13.64 12.53 -13.61
CA ALA A 178 -13.65 12.13 -12.20
C ALA A 178 -13.95 13.30 -11.25
N HIS A 179 -13.44 14.50 -11.52
CA HIS A 179 -13.52 15.65 -10.61
C HIS A 179 -14.93 15.99 -10.12
N PRO A 180 -15.97 16.13 -10.99
CA PRO A 180 -17.33 16.43 -10.51
C PRO A 180 -17.90 15.31 -9.63
N ILE A 181 -17.57 14.05 -9.91
CA ILE A 181 -17.99 12.89 -9.13
C ILE A 181 -17.31 12.92 -7.75
N ILE A 182 -15.99 13.15 -7.72
CA ILE A 182 -15.21 13.26 -6.48
C ILE A 182 -15.79 14.34 -5.57
N ARG A 183 -16.10 15.51 -6.11
CA ARG A 183 -16.71 16.61 -5.33
C ARG A 183 -18.04 16.21 -4.73
N GLN A 184 -18.92 15.60 -5.51
CA GLN A 184 -20.20 15.12 -5.01
C GLN A 184 -20.04 14.10 -3.88
N ILE A 185 -19.14 13.12 -4.03
CA ILE A 185 -18.85 12.11 -2.99
C ILE A 185 -18.31 12.80 -1.73
N ALA A 186 -17.38 13.74 -1.88
CA ALA A 186 -16.81 14.46 -0.75
C ALA A 186 -17.89 15.26 0.02
N GLU A 187 -18.80 15.95 -0.69
CA GLU A 187 -19.94 16.65 -0.09
C GLU A 187 -20.87 15.70 0.66
N GLU A 188 -21.16 14.52 0.10
CA GLU A 188 -21.96 13.48 0.74
C GLU A 188 -21.28 12.95 2.04
N LEU A 189 -19.96 12.73 2.01
CA LEU A 189 -19.18 12.23 3.16
C LEU A 189 -19.02 13.26 4.27
N THR A 190 -18.98 14.56 3.93
CA THR A 190 -18.80 15.67 4.90
C THR A 190 -20.11 16.29 5.34
N GLY A 191 -21.25 15.78 4.89
CA GLY A 191 -22.58 16.33 5.18
C GLY A 191 -22.83 17.71 4.55
N GLY A 192 -22.21 17.97 3.40
CA GLY A 192 -22.36 19.24 2.67
C GLY A 192 -21.68 20.44 3.35
N ARG A 193 -20.82 20.19 4.34
CA ARG A 193 -20.01 21.23 4.98
C ARG A 193 -18.62 21.26 4.34
N SER A 194 -18.49 21.97 3.26
CA SER A 194 -17.20 22.32 2.66
C SER A 194 -17.01 23.84 2.69
#